data_869466686b1917e193d948202c9cc5b3
#
_entry.id   869466686b1917e193d948202c9cc5b3
#
_cell.length_a   1.000
_cell.length_b   1.000
_cell.length_c   1.000
_cell.angle_alpha   90.00
_cell.angle_beta   90.00
_cell.angle_gamma   90.00
#
_symmetry.space_group_name_H-M   'P 1'
#
loop_
_entity.id
_entity.type
_entity.pdbx_description
1 polymer ?
#
loop_
_entity_poly.entity_id
_entity_poly.type
_entity_poly.pdbx_seq_one_letter_code
_entity_poly.pdbx_strand_id
1 'polypeptide(L)' 'MNNAELRTKSVEDLGKELTELLKAHFNLRMQHGTQQLSNTAQLGRVRRDIARVKTIIRERKSA' A
#
# COMPACT_ATOMS: atom_id res chain seq x y z
N MET A 1 8.97 -2.22 2.34
CA MET A 1 8.02 -2.76 3.33
C MET A 1 7.92 -4.26 3.15
N ASN A 2 8.17 -5.04 4.20
CA ASN A 2 8.11 -6.50 4.10
C ASN A 2 7.05 -7.05 5.06
N ASN A 3 6.70 -8.33 4.86
CA ASN A 3 5.63 -8.94 5.63
C ASN A 3 5.95 -9.06 7.12
N ALA A 4 7.22 -9.29 7.45
CA ALA A 4 7.61 -9.41 8.84
C ALA A 4 7.40 -8.11 9.60
N GLU A 5 7.77 -6.98 9.00
CA GLU A 5 7.56 -5.68 9.59
C GLU A 5 6.06 -5.39 9.75
N LEU A 6 5.28 -5.70 8.73
CA LEU A 6 3.85 -5.45 8.78
C LEU A 6 3.17 -6.28 9.86
N ARG A 7 3.64 -7.51 10.07
CA ARG A 7 3.04 -8.38 11.08
C ARG A 7 3.31 -7.95 12.50
N THR A 8 4.32 -7.11 12.73
CA THR A 8 4.59 -6.57 14.06
C THR A 8 3.71 -5.38 14.42
N LYS A 9 3.03 -4.80 13.43
CA LYS A 9 2.20 -3.63 13.65
C LYS A 9 0.79 -4.01 14.11
N SER A 10 0.16 -3.12 14.86
CA SER A 10 -1.24 -3.31 15.24
C SER A 10 -2.15 -3.09 14.05
N VAL A 11 -3.41 -3.55 14.16
CA VAL A 11 -4.40 -3.35 13.10
C VAL A 11 -4.62 -1.85 12.84
N GLU A 12 -4.61 -1.04 13.88
CA GLU A 12 -4.75 0.40 13.73
C GLU A 12 -3.61 1.01 12.93
N ASP A 13 -2.37 0.60 13.24
CA ASP A 13 -1.20 1.09 12.50
C ASP A 13 -1.23 0.63 11.06
N LEU A 14 -1.66 -0.62 10.83
CA LEU A 14 -1.80 -1.13 9.48
C LEU A 14 -2.85 -0.35 8.70
N GLY A 15 -3.94 0.05 9.36
CA GLY A 15 -4.96 0.88 8.74
C GLY A 15 -4.41 2.24 8.32
N LYS A 16 -3.56 2.85 9.15
CA LYS A 16 -2.91 4.10 8.81
C LYS A 16 -1.97 3.93 7.63
N GLU A 17 -1.17 2.86 7.64
CA GLU A 17 -0.28 2.56 6.52
C GLU A 17 -1.07 2.39 5.22
N LEU A 18 -2.19 1.67 5.30
CA LEU A 18 -3.05 1.48 4.14
C LEU A 18 -3.57 2.80 3.60
N THR A 19 -4.02 3.70 4.48
CA THR A 19 -4.51 5.01 4.08
C THR A 19 -3.42 5.81 3.36
N GLU A 20 -2.20 5.79 3.91
CA GLU A 20 -1.07 6.48 3.28
C GLU A 20 -0.75 5.91 1.90
N LEU A 21 -0.77 4.59 1.79
CA LEU A 21 -0.51 3.94 0.51
C LEU A 21 -1.59 4.25 -0.51
N LEU A 22 -2.85 4.31 -0.08
CA LEU A 22 -3.95 4.67 -0.97
C LEU A 22 -3.83 6.10 -1.46
N LYS A 23 -3.42 7.01 -0.60
CA LYS A 23 -3.17 8.40 -1.01
C LYS A 23 -2.02 8.49 -2.01
N ALA A 24 -0.95 7.77 -1.74
CA ALA A 24 0.20 7.74 -2.65
C ALA A 24 -0.20 7.15 -4.00
N HIS A 25 -0.99 6.08 -3.99
CA HIS A 25 -1.47 5.46 -5.21
C HIS A 25 -2.32 6.42 -6.03
N PHE A 26 -3.22 7.14 -5.36
CA PHE A 26 -4.07 8.12 -6.02
C PHE A 26 -3.25 9.23 -6.66
N ASN A 27 -2.28 9.77 -5.92
CA ASN A 27 -1.42 10.83 -6.42
C ASN A 27 -0.60 10.37 -7.62
N LEU A 28 -0.06 9.14 -7.57
CA LEU A 28 0.70 8.59 -8.67
C LEU A 28 -0.16 8.38 -9.91
N ARG A 29 -1.41 7.98 -9.72
CA ARG A 29 -2.34 7.81 -10.84
C ARG A 29 -2.63 9.15 -11.51
N MET A 30 -2.78 10.21 -10.73
CA MET A 30 -2.97 11.55 -11.29
C MET A 30 -1.74 11.99 -12.08
N GLN A 31 -0.55 11.73 -11.53
CA GLN A 31 0.70 12.07 -12.23
C GLN A 31 0.90 11.23 -13.48
N HIS A 32 0.43 9.98 -13.45
CA HIS A 32 0.54 9.10 -14.62
C HIS A 32 -0.18 9.70 -15.83
N GLY A 33 -1.26 10.41 -15.59
CA GLY A 33 -2.00 11.11 -16.64
C GLY A 33 -1.19 12.20 -17.33
N THR A 34 -0.09 12.66 -16.73
CA THR A 34 0.79 13.67 -17.31
C THR A 34 2.04 13.07 -17.98
N GLN A 35 2.03 11.77 -18.21
CA GLN A 35 3.04 11.05 -19.02
C GLN A 35 4.40 10.88 -18.36
N GLN A 36 4.42 10.63 -17.11
CA GLN A 36 5.67 10.33 -16.40
C GLN A 36 5.90 8.81 -16.40
N LEU A 37 6.77 8.35 -17.27
CA LEU A 37 7.04 6.91 -17.43
C LEU A 37 7.54 6.25 -16.15
N SER A 38 8.32 6.97 -15.35
CA SER A 38 8.85 6.44 -14.11
C SER A 38 7.74 6.12 -13.09
N ASN A 39 6.58 6.75 -13.23
CA ASN A 39 5.48 6.54 -12.29
C ASN A 39 4.82 5.17 -12.45
N THR A 40 4.96 4.53 -13.60
CA THR A 40 4.38 3.21 -13.83
C THR A 40 4.97 2.16 -12.89
N ALA A 41 6.29 2.19 -12.71
CA ALA A 41 6.96 1.27 -11.78
C ALA A 41 6.56 1.55 -10.33
N GLN A 42 6.44 2.83 -9.98
CA GLN A 42 6.03 3.22 -8.64
C GLN A 42 4.58 2.81 -8.36
N LEU A 43 3.70 2.95 -9.34
CA LEU A 43 2.32 2.50 -9.20
C LEU A 43 2.24 1.00 -8.91
N GLY A 44 3.02 0.20 -9.63
CA GLY A 44 3.07 -1.24 -9.43
C GLY A 44 3.56 -1.59 -8.03
N ARG A 45 4.58 -0.88 -7.56
CA ARG A 45 5.13 -1.09 -6.23
C ARG A 45 4.12 -0.75 -5.14
N VAL A 46 3.45 0.40 -5.27
CA VAL A 46 2.46 0.83 -4.29
C VAL A 46 1.27 -0.14 -4.29
N ARG A 47 0.83 -0.60 -5.44
CA ARG A 47 -0.27 -1.58 -5.52
C ARG A 47 0.08 -2.87 -4.78
N ARG A 48 1.31 -3.35 -4.91
CA ARG A 48 1.76 -4.53 -4.18
C ARG A 48 1.76 -4.31 -2.69
N ASP A 49 2.25 -3.14 -2.26
CA ASP A 49 2.27 -2.80 -0.85
C ASP A 49 0.85 -2.71 -0.28
N ILE A 50 -0.07 -2.11 -1.02
CA ILE A 50 -1.47 -2.06 -0.62
C ILE A 50 -2.03 -3.47 -0.44
N ALA A 51 -1.76 -4.36 -1.40
CA ALA A 51 -2.22 -5.74 -1.33
C ALA A 51 -1.65 -6.46 -0.11
N ARG A 52 -0.38 -6.25 0.19
CA ARG A 52 0.26 -6.87 1.37
C ARG A 52 -0.38 -6.39 2.66
N VAL A 53 -0.58 -5.09 2.80
CA VAL A 53 -1.18 -4.54 4.01
C VAL A 53 -2.61 -5.04 4.18
N LYS A 54 -3.39 -5.06 3.11
CA LYS A 54 -4.76 -5.59 3.15
C LYS A 54 -4.78 -7.05 3.56
N THR A 55 -3.86 -7.84 3.02
CA THR A 55 -3.80 -9.27 3.33
C THR A 55 -3.51 -9.48 4.81
N ILE A 56 -2.58 -8.73 5.37
CA ILE A 56 -2.21 -8.86 6.77
C ILE A 56 -3.33 -8.40 7.70
N ILE A 57 -4.00 -7.32 7.35
CA ILE A 57 -5.18 -6.86 8.10
C ILE A 57 -6.25 -7.95 8.10
N ARG A 58 -6.47 -8.57 6.95
CA ARG A 58 -7.45 -9.64 6.81
C ARG A 58 -7.09 -10.85 7.65
N GLU A 59 -5.82 -11.24 7.65
CA GLU A 59 -5.35 -12.34 8.48
C GLU A 59 -5.61 -12.08 9.96
N ARG A 60 -5.33 -10.86 10.41
CA ARG A 60 -5.51 -10.50 11.80
C ARG A 60 -6.98 -10.48 12.21
N LYS A 61 -7.84 -10.05 11.32
CA LYS A 61 -9.28 -10.01 11.61
C LYS A 61 -9.90 -11.39 11.66
N SER A 62 -9.36 -12.34 10.89
CA SER A 62 -9.91 -13.69 10.86
C SER A 62 -9.28 -14.62 11.87
N ALA A 63 -8.22 -14.19 12.55
CA ALA A 63 -7.55 -15.02 13.54
C ALA A 63 -8.23 -15.02 14.94
#